data_44ab475f2c91b54214de9bc8f352fab4
#
_entry.id   44ab475f2c91b54214de9bc8f352fab4
#
_cell.length_a   1.000
_cell.length_b   1.000
_cell.length_c   1.000
_cell.angle_alpha   90.00
_cell.angle_beta   90.00
_cell.angle_gamma   90.00
#
_symmetry.space_group_name_H-M   'P 1'
#
loop_
_entity.id
_entity.type
_entity.pdbx_description
1 polymer ?
#
loop_
_entity_poly.entity_id
_entity_poly.type
_entity_poly.pdbx_seq_one_letter_code
_entity_poly.pdbx_strand_id
1 'polypeptide(L)' 'MKVKIFTNTGDAIQLELELNRWLEKHKTIDIKDIKQSYACGDNLMYSLMSIWYLETP' A
#
# COMPACT_ATOMS: atom_id res chain seq x y z
N MET A 1 6.75 -8.80 12.70
CA MET A 1 5.77 -8.27 11.72
C MET A 1 6.37 -7.10 10.97
N LYS A 2 6.17 -7.06 9.68
CA LYS A 2 6.67 -5.98 8.83
C LYS A 2 5.52 -5.12 8.33
N VAL A 3 5.83 -3.91 7.92
CA VAL A 3 4.86 -3.01 7.32
C VAL A 3 5.40 -2.47 6.00
N LYS A 4 4.55 -2.47 4.98
CA LYS A 4 4.84 -1.83 3.71
C LYS A 4 3.90 -0.65 3.56
N ILE A 5 4.44 0.52 3.27
CA ILE A 5 3.67 1.74 3.12
C ILE A 5 3.74 2.20 1.67
N PHE A 6 2.57 2.43 1.10
CA PHE A 6 2.43 3.02 -0.24
C PHE A 6 1.85 4.40 -0.10
N THR A 7 2.42 5.36 -0.79
CA THR A 7 1.89 6.72 -0.85
C THR A 7 1.69 7.09 -2.31
N ASN A 8 0.62 7.81 -2.59
CA ASN A 8 0.35 8.28 -3.93
C ASN A 8 -0.35 9.63 -3.88
N THR A 9 0.02 10.50 -4.81
CA THR A 9 -0.65 11.79 -5.01
C THR A 9 -1.40 11.74 -6.33
N GLY A 10 -2.71 11.68 -6.26
CA GLY A 10 -3.58 11.86 -7.43
C GLY A 10 -4.22 10.59 -7.97
N ASP A 11 -3.50 9.72 -8.62
CA ASP A 11 -4.12 8.66 -9.42
C ASP A 11 -4.14 7.31 -8.70
N ALA A 12 -5.36 6.83 -8.42
CA ALA A 12 -5.56 5.53 -7.78
C ALA A 12 -5.08 4.37 -8.66
N ILE A 13 -5.06 4.54 -9.96
CA ILE A 13 -4.59 3.48 -10.88
C ILE A 13 -3.12 3.21 -10.67
N GLN A 14 -2.33 4.25 -10.45
CA GLN A 14 -0.91 4.10 -10.18
C GLN A 14 -0.66 3.33 -8.88
N LEU A 15 -1.43 3.64 -7.85
CA LEU A 15 -1.33 2.94 -6.58
C LEU A 15 -1.67 1.47 -6.74
N GLU A 16 -2.71 1.16 -7.48
CA GLU A 16 -3.13 -0.21 -7.74
C GLU A 16 -2.05 -1.00 -8.48
N LEU A 17 -1.44 -0.40 -9.49
CA LEU A 17 -0.37 -1.05 -10.24
C LEU A 17 0.86 -1.33 -9.36
N GLU A 18 1.24 -0.37 -8.53
CA GLU A 18 2.37 -0.55 -7.62
C GLU A 18 2.08 -1.64 -6.59
N LEU A 19 0.88 -1.65 -6.04
CA LEU A 19 0.46 -2.64 -5.07
C LEU A 19 0.48 -4.04 -5.67
N ASN A 20 -0.12 -4.21 -6.84
CA ASN A 20 -0.17 -5.51 -7.51
C ASN A 20 1.23 -6.01 -7.87
N ARG A 21 2.10 -5.12 -8.30
CA ARG A 21 3.48 -5.48 -8.61
C ARG A 21 4.22 -5.94 -7.36
N TRP A 22 4.01 -5.26 -6.25
CA TRP A 22 4.62 -5.64 -4.98
C TRP A 22 4.11 -7.00 -4.51
N LEU A 23 2.80 -7.24 -4.62
CA LEU A 23 2.19 -8.51 -4.22
C LEU A 23 2.73 -9.68 -5.05
N GLU A 24 2.97 -9.46 -6.34
CA GLU A 24 3.53 -10.50 -7.20
C GLU A 24 4.94 -10.87 -6.79
N LYS A 25 5.72 -9.91 -6.31
CA LYS A 25 7.08 -10.16 -5.85
C LYS A 25 7.13 -10.82 -4.48
N HIS A 26 6.06 -10.69 -3.70
CA HIS A 26 6.01 -11.18 -2.32
C HIS A 26 4.87 -12.19 -2.16
N LYS A 27 4.97 -13.31 -2.88
CA LYS A 27 3.90 -14.30 -2.90
C LYS A 27 3.79 -15.13 -1.63
N THR A 28 4.82 -15.12 -0.81
CA THR A 28 4.88 -15.94 0.40
C THR A 28 4.69 -15.11 1.66
N ILE A 29 3.84 -14.12 1.61
CA ILE A 29 3.52 -13.29 2.78
C ILE A 29 2.14 -13.62 3.30
N ASP A 30 1.95 -13.37 4.60
CA ASP A 30 0.67 -13.49 5.26
C ASP A 30 0.23 -12.09 5.69
N ILE A 31 -0.78 -11.57 5.02
CA ILE A 31 -1.26 -10.21 5.28
C ILE A 31 -2.15 -10.24 6.52
N LYS A 32 -1.78 -9.45 7.52
CA LYS A 32 -2.51 -9.41 8.79
C LYS A 32 -3.48 -8.24 8.87
N ASP A 33 -3.12 -7.11 8.27
CA ASP A 33 -3.98 -5.93 8.31
C ASP A 33 -3.64 -5.00 7.17
N ILE A 34 -4.64 -4.30 6.68
CA ILE A 34 -4.47 -3.26 5.66
C ILE A 34 -5.22 -2.02 6.15
N LYS A 35 -4.51 -0.91 6.20
CA LYS A 35 -5.11 0.36 6.58
C LYS A 35 -4.92 1.36 5.45
N GLN A 36 -5.95 2.15 5.20
CA GLN A 36 -5.93 3.15 4.17
C GLN A 36 -6.40 4.47 4.74
N SER A 37 -5.72 5.55 4.38
CA SER A 37 -6.12 6.89 4.78
C SER A 37 -5.98 7.84 3.62
N TYR A 38 -6.75 8.91 3.67
CA TYR A 38 -6.71 9.99 2.69
C TYR A 38 -6.47 11.30 3.41
N ALA A 39 -5.64 12.14 2.83
CA ALA A 39 -5.44 13.49 3.30
C ALA A 39 -5.63 14.44 2.12
N CYS A 40 -6.37 15.52 2.34
CA CYS A 40 -6.55 16.59 1.36
C CYS A 40 -5.85 17.82 1.87
N GLY A 41 -4.89 18.32 1.09
CA GLY A 41 -4.29 19.62 1.30
C GLY A 41 -4.74 20.59 0.21
N ASP A 42 -4.12 21.75 0.16
CA ASP A 42 -4.43 22.75 -0.87
C ASP A 42 -4.07 22.21 -2.25
N ASN A 43 -5.09 21.80 -3.01
CA ASN A 43 -5.00 21.26 -4.36
C ASN A 43 -4.27 19.91 -4.48
N LEU A 44 -4.04 19.22 -3.35
CA LEU A 44 -3.38 17.91 -3.37
C LEU A 44 -4.20 16.91 -2.60
N MET A 45 -4.38 15.73 -3.19
CA MET A 45 -4.93 14.57 -2.51
C MET A 45 -3.81 13.57 -2.30
N TYR A 46 -3.66 13.12 -1.06
CA TYR A 46 -2.70 12.08 -0.72
C TYR A 46 -3.46 10.84 -0.32
N SER A 47 -3.07 9.70 -0.86
CA SER A 47 -3.54 8.43 -0.35
C SER A 47 -2.35 7.69 0.27
N LEU A 48 -2.60 7.05 1.41
CA LEU A 48 -1.60 6.28 2.12
C LEU A 48 -2.21 4.93 2.44
N MET A 49 -1.50 3.87 2.08
CA MET A 49 -1.91 2.52 2.38
C MET A 49 -0.80 1.82 3.14
N SER A 50 -1.15 1.24 4.28
CA SER A 50 -0.21 0.46 5.11
C SER A 50 -0.63 -0.99 5.09
N ILE A 51 0.30 -1.87 4.75
CA ILE A 51 0.07 -3.32 4.74
C ILE A 51 0.95 -3.93 5.82
N TRP A 52 0.32 -4.56 6.80
CA TRP A 52 0.99 -5.23 7.90
C TRP A 52 1.03 -6.73 7.58
N TYR A 53 2.21 -7.31 7.53
CA TYR A 53 2.36 -8.67 7.04
C TYR A 53 3.48 -9.42 7.75
N LEU A 54 3.39 -10.75 7.68
CA LEU A 54 4.46 -11.65 8.10
C LEU A 54 5.04 -12.33 6.87
N GLU A 55 6.35 -12.42 6.81
CA GLU A 55 7.01 -13.21 5.78
C GLU A 55 7.03 -14.67 6.21
N THR A 56 6.57 -15.55 5.31
CA THR A 56 6.65 -16.99 5.53
C THR A 56 7.83 -17.54 4.75
N PRO A 57 8.60 -18.45 5.34
CA PRO A 57 9.74 -19.07 4.65
C PRO A 57 9.32 -19.93 3.46
#